data_e54cb2e23eed7fb3cecf119d4530e14e
#
_entry.id   e54cb2e23eed7fb3cecf119d4530e14e
#
_cell.length_a   1.000
_cell.length_b   1.000
_cell.length_c   1.000
_cell.angle_alpha   90.00
_cell.angle_beta   90.00
_cell.angle_gamma   90.00
#
_symmetry.space_group_name_H-M   'P 1'
#
loop_
_entity.id
_entity.type
_entity.pdbx_description
1 polymer ?
#
loop_
_entity_poly.entity_id
_entity_poly.type
_entity_poly.pdbx_seq_one_letter_code
_entity_poly.pdbx_strand_id
1 'polypeptide(L)'
;MKVLMLGWEFPPYQSGGLGTACYGLTKGLAQEGVDVTFVMPHVDGDVDADFVHLIGTKGKKVRLRGIRSALRPYITAEGYTNELHHIEIFKKPGAKQVYGRNLYEEVHNFTRAARKIAEEEPHDVIHAHDWMTYKAAIEAREISGKPFVAHIHATEFDRTGGNNPNPYISHVEYEGLQAADLIIANSEYTKSNIIRHYSVDPKKVKVVYFGIDPDVPQYSMNFRSPLNQRDKIVLFLGRVTLQKGPDYFIEAAANVLNYKKNVRFIIAGSGDMLPRVINRAAELGIADRVTFTGFLEGEEVHKAFQMADVYVMPSVSEPYGLVALEAMKNKTPIIISKQSGVSEVLHHALKVDFWDIDEMTNKIVSVLNYQELFEELKDRGGEEIERFTLDGPARQTIDVYNEAIARYDKEAR
;
A
#
# COMPACT_ATOMS: atom_id res chain seq x y z
N MET A 1 21.02 14.37 -7.93
CA MET A 1 19.91 13.90 -8.75
C MET A 1 18.63 14.55 -8.27
N LYS A 2 17.78 14.99 -9.18
CA LYS A 2 16.45 15.56 -8.91
C LYS A 2 15.38 14.65 -9.50
N VAL A 3 14.38 14.30 -8.73
CA VAL A 3 13.29 13.39 -9.13
C VAL A 3 11.97 14.13 -9.11
N LEU A 4 11.24 14.10 -10.23
CA LEU A 4 9.82 14.46 -10.28
C LEU A 4 9.01 13.21 -10.00
N MET A 5 8.43 13.13 -8.81
CA MET A 5 7.68 11.96 -8.35
C MET A 5 6.19 12.25 -8.39
N LEU A 6 5.43 11.43 -9.10
CA LEU A 6 3.99 11.56 -9.25
C LEU A 6 3.30 10.48 -8.43
N GLY A 7 2.48 10.88 -7.47
CA GLY A 7 1.76 9.98 -6.59
C GLY A 7 0.36 10.51 -6.26
N TRP A 8 -0.35 9.83 -5.39
CA TRP A 8 -1.71 10.19 -4.99
C TRP A 8 -1.98 10.01 -3.50
N GLU A 9 -0.99 9.47 -2.79
CA GLU A 9 -0.97 9.40 -1.32
C GLU A 9 0.38 9.82 -0.78
N PHE A 10 0.34 10.63 0.26
CA PHE A 10 1.52 10.97 1.05
C PHE A 10 1.06 11.50 2.42
N PRO A 11 1.73 11.18 3.54
CA PRO A 11 1.35 11.71 4.85
C PRO A 11 1.33 13.24 4.89
N PRO A 12 0.36 13.87 5.59
CA PRO A 12 -0.70 13.26 6.41
C PRO A 12 -1.91 12.77 5.59
N TYR A 13 -1.92 12.92 4.28
CA TYR A 13 -3.02 12.58 3.36
C TYR A 13 -2.83 11.17 2.82
N GLN A 14 -3.09 10.17 3.66
CA GLN A 14 -2.96 8.76 3.30
C GLN A 14 -4.12 7.95 3.88
N SER A 15 -4.49 6.87 3.20
CA SER A 15 -5.51 5.93 3.65
C SER A 15 -5.07 4.47 3.63
N GLY A 16 -3.78 4.21 3.34
CA GLY A 16 -3.30 2.84 3.24
C GLY A 16 -1.79 2.70 3.05
N GLY A 17 -1.38 1.48 2.68
CA GLY A 17 0.02 1.10 2.53
C GLY A 17 0.79 1.86 1.44
N LEU A 18 0.09 2.41 0.44
CA LEU A 18 0.74 3.19 -0.62
C LEU A 18 1.37 4.48 -0.07
N GLY A 19 0.64 5.22 0.76
CA GLY A 19 1.17 6.43 1.40
C GLY A 19 2.38 6.14 2.28
N THR A 20 2.33 5.05 3.05
CA THR A 20 3.46 4.57 3.87
C THR A 20 4.66 4.20 2.99
N ALA A 21 4.44 3.50 1.88
CA ALA A 21 5.48 3.12 0.92
C ALA A 21 6.13 4.36 0.28
N CYS A 22 5.31 5.30 -0.21
CA CYS A 22 5.81 6.55 -0.81
C CYS A 22 6.61 7.39 0.19
N TYR A 23 6.13 7.48 1.44
CA TYR A 23 6.85 8.18 2.51
C TYR A 23 8.19 7.53 2.81
N GLY A 24 8.22 6.22 3.04
CA GLY A 24 9.45 5.48 3.34
C GLY A 24 10.48 5.61 2.22
N LEU A 25 10.04 5.45 0.97
CA LEU A 25 10.92 5.59 -0.20
C LEU A 25 11.49 7.01 -0.32
N THR A 26 10.65 8.04 -0.21
CA THR A 26 11.11 9.44 -0.32
C THR A 26 12.02 9.84 0.82
N LYS A 27 11.75 9.36 2.06
CA LYS A 27 12.64 9.55 3.21
C LYS A 27 14.00 8.92 2.95
N GLY A 28 14.04 7.66 2.49
CA GLY A 28 15.29 6.97 2.15
C GLY A 28 16.06 7.66 1.02
N LEU A 29 15.38 8.07 -0.06
CA LEU A 29 15.99 8.81 -1.18
C LEU A 29 16.59 10.14 -0.71
N ALA A 30 15.89 10.89 0.14
CA ALA A 30 16.40 12.14 0.70
C ALA A 30 17.64 11.93 1.59
N GLN A 31 17.67 10.83 2.35
CA GLN A 31 18.85 10.44 3.16
C GLN A 31 20.07 10.11 2.28
N GLU A 32 19.84 9.49 1.12
CA GLU A 32 20.89 9.21 0.10
C GLU A 32 21.22 10.42 -0.79
N GLY A 33 20.67 11.59 -0.50
CA GLY A 33 21.05 12.84 -1.17
C GLY A 33 20.31 13.13 -2.48
N VAL A 34 19.15 12.53 -2.70
CA VAL A 34 18.25 12.80 -3.83
C VAL A 34 17.28 13.93 -3.47
N ASP A 35 17.10 14.91 -4.36
CA ASP A 35 16.06 15.94 -4.22
C ASP A 35 14.78 15.43 -4.88
N VAL A 36 13.68 15.35 -4.12
CA VAL A 36 12.39 14.86 -4.61
C VAL A 36 11.35 15.97 -4.62
N THR A 37 10.73 16.21 -5.77
CA THR A 37 9.49 16.98 -5.88
C THR A 37 8.34 15.99 -6.04
N PHE A 38 7.52 15.81 -4.98
CA PHE A 38 6.40 14.90 -4.97
C PHE A 38 5.11 15.63 -5.31
N VAL A 39 4.46 15.26 -6.40
CA VAL A 39 3.23 15.85 -6.92
C VAL A 39 2.06 14.92 -6.61
N MET A 40 1.03 15.44 -5.96
CA MET A 40 -0.14 14.65 -5.56
C MET A 40 -1.44 15.45 -5.63
N PRO A 41 -2.61 14.79 -5.73
CA PRO A 41 -3.91 15.44 -5.55
C PRO A 41 -4.06 16.03 -4.14
N HIS A 42 -4.71 17.20 -4.04
CA HIS A 42 -4.96 17.86 -2.77
C HIS A 42 -6.33 18.55 -2.78
N VAL A 43 -7.11 18.41 -1.72
CA VAL A 43 -8.52 18.87 -1.65
C VAL A 43 -8.70 20.16 -0.86
N ASP A 44 -7.78 20.57 0.03
CA ASP A 44 -7.98 21.69 0.95
C ASP A 44 -7.79 23.08 0.34
N GLY A 45 -8.72 23.89 0.67
CA GLY A 45 -9.26 25.23 0.40
C GLY A 45 -8.40 26.36 -0.13
N ASP A 46 -7.09 26.40 -0.07
CA ASP A 46 -6.23 27.44 -0.67
C ASP A 46 -5.29 26.84 -1.71
N VAL A 47 -5.57 27.12 -2.96
CA VAL A 47 -5.01 26.46 -4.15
C VAL A 47 -3.57 26.86 -4.46
N ASP A 48 -3.06 27.92 -3.81
CA ASP A 48 -1.73 28.46 -4.03
C ASP A 48 -0.71 28.08 -2.95
N ALA A 49 -1.09 27.19 -2.02
CA ALA A 49 -0.17 26.73 -1.00
C ALA A 49 0.78 25.67 -1.56
N ASP A 50 1.99 26.06 -1.88
CA ASP A 50 3.15 25.18 -1.99
C ASP A 50 3.37 24.53 -0.61
N PHE A 51 2.87 23.33 -0.42
CA PHE A 51 3.15 22.55 0.79
C PHE A 51 4.62 22.12 0.78
N VAL A 52 5.47 22.93 1.37
CA VAL A 52 6.85 22.57 1.63
C VAL A 52 6.92 21.89 3.00
N HIS A 53 6.66 20.59 3.05
CA HIS A 53 7.09 19.79 4.17
C HIS A 53 8.53 19.33 3.92
N LEU A 54 9.46 19.95 4.65
CA LEU A 54 10.87 19.59 4.62
C LEU A 54 11.07 18.31 5.46
N ILE A 55 11.04 17.16 4.81
CA ILE A 55 11.54 15.92 5.38
C ILE A 55 12.98 15.79 4.89
N GLY A 56 13.95 16.24 5.68
CA GLY A 56 15.33 16.22 5.21
C GLY A 56 16.34 16.12 6.33
N THR A 57 17.26 15.20 6.18
CA THR A 57 18.56 15.22 6.85
C THR A 57 19.62 15.73 5.87
N LYS A 58 20.59 16.52 6.35
CA LYS A 58 21.74 17.00 5.57
C LYS A 58 21.44 17.95 4.39
N GLY A 59 20.41 18.81 4.50
CA GLY A 59 20.16 19.89 3.52
C GLY A 59 19.50 19.46 2.21
N LYS A 60 19.08 18.19 2.06
CA LYS A 60 18.29 17.70 0.94
C LYS A 60 16.80 17.74 1.28
N LYS A 61 15.94 17.94 0.28
CA LYS A 61 14.55 18.34 0.49
C LYS A 61 13.60 17.42 -0.26
N VAL A 62 12.53 16.98 0.42
CA VAL A 62 11.30 16.51 -0.23
C VAL A 62 10.34 17.68 -0.28
N ARG A 63 9.95 18.12 -1.48
CA ARG A 63 8.94 19.14 -1.70
C ARG A 63 7.63 18.48 -2.12
N LEU A 64 6.54 18.85 -1.47
CA LEU A 64 5.20 18.44 -1.87
C LEU A 64 4.54 19.53 -2.72
N ARG A 65 4.04 19.17 -3.89
CA ARG A 65 3.25 20.04 -4.78
C ARG A 65 1.83 19.46 -4.87
N GLY A 66 0.86 20.19 -4.35
CA GLY A 66 -0.55 19.82 -4.43
C GLY A 66 -1.18 20.25 -5.75
N ILE A 67 -1.92 19.34 -6.39
CA ILE A 67 -2.83 19.66 -7.49
C ILE A 67 -4.25 19.63 -6.94
N ARG A 68 -5.01 20.71 -7.10
CA ARG A 68 -6.41 20.74 -6.67
C ARG A 68 -7.22 19.69 -7.40
N SER A 69 -7.65 18.67 -6.67
CA SER A 69 -8.34 17.51 -7.23
C SER A 69 -9.23 16.86 -6.18
N ALA A 70 -10.32 16.24 -6.62
CA ALA A 70 -11.17 15.39 -5.80
C ALA A 70 -10.71 13.92 -5.79
N LEU A 71 -9.55 13.60 -6.38
CA LEU A 71 -8.97 12.28 -6.31
C LEU A 71 -8.54 11.97 -4.87
N ARG A 72 -8.90 10.78 -4.43
CA ARG A 72 -8.47 10.23 -3.14
C ARG A 72 -7.92 8.83 -3.32
N PRO A 73 -7.10 8.37 -2.40
CA PRO A 73 -6.58 7.01 -2.41
C PRO A 73 -7.69 5.96 -2.54
N TYR A 74 -7.49 4.99 -3.42
CA TYR A 74 -8.42 3.87 -3.67
C TYR A 74 -9.86 4.28 -4.05
N ILE A 75 -10.05 5.50 -4.54
CA ILE A 75 -11.37 5.97 -4.95
C ILE A 75 -11.88 5.16 -6.13
N THR A 76 -13.11 4.66 -6.02
CA THR A 76 -13.84 4.04 -7.14
C THR A 76 -14.60 5.11 -7.93
N ALA A 77 -15.09 4.75 -9.12
CA ALA A 77 -15.93 5.67 -9.92
C ALA A 77 -17.19 6.09 -9.15
N GLU A 78 -17.80 5.19 -8.40
CA GLU A 78 -18.95 5.48 -7.53
C GLU A 78 -18.54 6.36 -6.35
N GLY A 79 -17.44 6.02 -5.66
CA GLY A 79 -16.90 6.82 -4.57
C GLY A 79 -16.55 8.24 -4.99
N TYR A 80 -15.98 8.41 -6.19
CA TYR A 80 -15.72 9.74 -6.75
C TYR A 80 -17.02 10.52 -7.00
N THR A 81 -18.07 9.87 -7.52
CA THR A 81 -19.39 10.51 -7.71
C THR A 81 -19.98 10.97 -6.38
N ASN A 82 -19.89 10.16 -5.34
CA ASN A 82 -20.36 10.51 -4.00
C ASN A 82 -19.56 11.69 -3.42
N GLU A 83 -18.24 11.72 -3.59
CA GLU A 83 -17.38 12.83 -3.15
C GLU A 83 -17.74 14.14 -3.87
N LEU A 84 -17.99 14.09 -5.19
CA LEU A 84 -18.44 15.25 -5.93
C LEU A 84 -19.77 15.78 -5.40
N HIS A 85 -20.73 14.93 -5.08
CA HIS A 85 -22.00 15.35 -4.48
C HIS A 85 -21.79 16.06 -3.14
N HIS A 86 -20.91 15.55 -2.28
CA HIS A 86 -20.57 16.21 -1.05
C HIS A 86 -19.95 17.59 -1.28
N ILE A 87 -18.99 17.72 -2.19
CA ILE A 87 -18.34 18.99 -2.54
C ILE A 87 -19.37 19.99 -3.12
N GLU A 88 -20.29 19.52 -3.97
CA GLU A 88 -21.32 20.38 -4.58
C GLU A 88 -22.34 20.92 -3.55
N ILE A 89 -22.71 20.14 -2.54
CA ILE A 89 -23.62 20.56 -1.45
C ILE A 89 -23.05 21.75 -0.67
N PHE A 90 -21.73 21.81 -0.48
CA PHE A 90 -21.06 22.88 0.25
C PHE A 90 -20.51 24.01 -0.63
N LYS A 91 -20.75 23.96 -1.93
CA LYS A 91 -20.28 24.94 -2.90
C LYS A 91 -21.02 26.29 -2.77
N LYS A 92 -20.29 27.39 -2.76
CA LYS A 92 -20.88 28.74 -2.81
C LYS A 92 -21.61 28.94 -4.17
N PRO A 93 -22.82 29.54 -4.19
CA PRO A 93 -23.53 29.84 -5.44
C PRO A 93 -22.64 30.62 -6.42
N GLY A 94 -22.55 30.15 -7.68
CA GLY A 94 -21.77 30.81 -8.72
C GLY A 94 -20.30 30.37 -8.83
N ALA A 95 -19.80 29.48 -7.98
CA ALA A 95 -18.46 28.93 -8.13
C ALA A 95 -18.35 28.05 -9.38
N LYS A 96 -17.30 28.24 -10.20
CA LYS A 96 -17.04 27.43 -11.39
C LYS A 96 -16.79 25.97 -11.01
N GLN A 97 -17.23 25.05 -11.87
CA GLN A 97 -16.86 23.64 -11.72
C GLN A 97 -15.35 23.50 -11.97
N VAL A 98 -14.63 23.02 -10.96
CA VAL A 98 -13.17 22.87 -10.99
C VAL A 98 -12.75 21.41 -11.14
N TYR A 99 -13.64 20.48 -10.73
CA TYR A 99 -13.37 19.04 -10.74
C TYR A 99 -13.98 18.38 -11.99
N GLY A 100 -13.40 17.26 -12.40
CA GLY A 100 -13.94 16.41 -13.46
C GLY A 100 -15.32 15.84 -13.10
N ARG A 101 -16.15 15.57 -14.11
CA ARG A 101 -17.50 15.00 -13.92
C ARG A 101 -17.50 13.56 -13.46
N ASN A 102 -16.38 12.87 -13.63
CA ASN A 102 -16.16 11.50 -13.21
C ASN A 102 -14.67 11.27 -12.92
N LEU A 103 -14.35 10.12 -12.30
CA LEU A 103 -12.99 9.73 -11.93
C LEU A 103 -11.99 9.87 -13.10
N TYR A 104 -12.38 9.47 -14.29
CA TYR A 104 -11.47 9.46 -15.44
C TYR A 104 -11.19 10.86 -15.99
N GLU A 105 -12.19 11.73 -15.99
CA GLU A 105 -12.01 13.15 -16.33
C GLU A 105 -11.11 13.86 -15.31
N GLU A 106 -11.21 13.47 -14.04
CA GLU A 106 -10.37 14.02 -12.98
C GLU A 106 -8.91 13.55 -13.10
N VAL A 107 -8.67 12.29 -13.45
CA VAL A 107 -7.33 11.79 -13.77
C VAL A 107 -6.73 12.58 -14.96
N HIS A 108 -7.56 12.94 -15.96
CA HIS A 108 -7.11 13.80 -17.05
C HIS A 108 -6.80 15.22 -16.59
N ASN A 109 -7.57 15.79 -15.67
CA ASN A 109 -7.28 17.11 -15.08
C ASN A 109 -5.96 17.09 -14.31
N PHE A 110 -5.73 16.03 -13.52
CA PHE A 110 -4.45 15.81 -12.83
C PHE A 110 -3.29 15.73 -13.84
N THR A 111 -3.46 14.98 -14.93
CA THR A 111 -2.46 14.85 -16.00
C THR A 111 -2.06 16.22 -16.57
N ARG A 112 -3.04 17.08 -16.92
CA ARG A 112 -2.75 18.42 -17.46
C ARG A 112 -2.01 19.32 -16.46
N ALA A 113 -2.37 19.25 -15.18
CA ALA A 113 -1.72 20.02 -14.16
C ALA A 113 -0.27 19.52 -13.88
N ALA A 114 -0.09 18.20 -13.82
CA ALA A 114 1.24 17.59 -13.66
C ALA A 114 2.18 17.92 -14.83
N ARG A 115 1.66 17.95 -16.07
CA ARG A 115 2.41 18.40 -17.25
C ARG A 115 3.01 19.81 -17.05
N LYS A 116 2.17 20.76 -16.59
CA LYS A 116 2.64 22.13 -16.30
C LYS A 116 3.74 22.15 -15.23
N ILE A 117 3.60 21.35 -14.17
CA ILE A 117 4.62 21.24 -13.14
C ILE A 117 5.92 20.66 -13.72
N ALA A 118 5.83 19.68 -14.61
CA ALA A 118 7.00 19.10 -15.27
C ALA A 118 7.76 20.11 -16.16
N GLU A 119 7.08 21.11 -16.73
CA GLU A 119 7.70 22.22 -17.46
C GLU A 119 8.46 23.17 -16.52
N GLU A 120 7.92 23.41 -15.32
CA GLU A 120 8.42 24.39 -14.36
C GLU A 120 9.52 23.82 -13.44
N GLU A 121 9.43 22.53 -13.06
CA GLU A 121 10.32 21.92 -12.09
C GLU A 121 11.49 21.17 -12.75
N PRO A 122 12.75 21.62 -12.54
CA PRO A 122 13.93 20.92 -13.07
C PRO A 122 14.07 19.52 -12.45
N HIS A 123 14.12 18.50 -13.30
CA HIS A 123 14.29 17.11 -12.87
C HIS A 123 15.16 16.31 -13.85
N ASP A 124 15.76 15.23 -13.35
CA ASP A 124 16.63 14.32 -14.11
C ASP A 124 15.86 13.06 -14.53
N VAL A 125 14.84 12.66 -13.75
CA VAL A 125 14.02 11.46 -13.96
C VAL A 125 12.61 11.70 -13.44
N ILE A 126 11.63 11.06 -14.09
CA ILE A 126 10.22 11.04 -13.69
C ILE A 126 9.94 9.69 -13.06
N HIS A 127 9.32 9.67 -11.85
CA HIS A 127 8.91 8.46 -11.16
C HIS A 127 7.42 8.52 -10.88
N ALA A 128 6.64 7.56 -11.37
CA ALA A 128 5.18 7.57 -11.23
C ALA A 128 4.65 6.32 -10.55
N HIS A 129 3.75 6.53 -9.56
CA HIS A 129 3.19 5.49 -8.72
C HIS A 129 1.77 5.14 -9.17
N ASP A 130 1.59 3.91 -9.65
CA ASP A 130 0.33 3.31 -10.09
C ASP A 130 -0.40 4.05 -11.23
N TRP A 131 -1.47 3.44 -11.72
CA TRP A 131 -2.16 3.81 -12.97
C TRP A 131 -2.65 5.26 -13.04
N MET A 132 -3.07 5.87 -11.91
CA MET A 132 -3.60 7.24 -11.92
C MET A 132 -2.56 8.29 -12.30
N THR A 133 -1.28 7.96 -12.20
CA THR A 133 -0.17 8.86 -12.49
C THR A 133 0.52 8.59 -13.83
N TYR A 134 0.25 7.44 -14.46
CA TYR A 134 1.01 7.04 -15.66
C TYR A 134 0.77 7.97 -16.87
N LYS A 135 -0.47 8.41 -17.10
CA LYS A 135 -0.73 9.38 -18.18
C LYS A 135 0.00 10.70 -17.95
N ALA A 136 0.06 11.15 -16.69
CA ALA A 136 0.82 12.34 -16.32
C ALA A 136 2.33 12.16 -16.53
N ALA A 137 2.85 10.97 -16.24
CA ALA A 137 4.27 10.66 -16.47
C ALA A 137 4.62 10.59 -17.96
N ILE A 138 3.75 10.04 -18.81
CA ILE A 138 3.93 10.01 -20.26
C ILE A 138 4.01 11.44 -20.82
N GLU A 139 3.05 12.31 -20.45
CA GLU A 139 3.09 13.71 -20.89
C GLU A 139 4.29 14.49 -20.32
N ALA A 140 4.65 14.22 -19.07
CA ALA A 140 5.85 14.83 -18.48
C ALA A 140 7.13 14.40 -19.20
N ARG A 141 7.25 13.12 -19.59
CA ARG A 141 8.36 12.59 -20.41
C ARG A 141 8.45 13.28 -21.77
N GLU A 142 7.31 13.42 -22.45
CA GLU A 142 7.24 14.08 -23.77
C GLU A 142 7.73 15.52 -23.74
N ILE A 143 7.36 16.29 -22.69
CA ILE A 143 7.68 17.71 -22.64
C ILE A 143 9.07 17.99 -22.08
N SER A 144 9.53 17.20 -21.10
CA SER A 144 10.82 17.42 -20.46
C SER A 144 11.99 16.71 -21.14
N GLY A 145 11.71 15.69 -21.97
CA GLY A 145 12.75 14.83 -22.54
C GLY A 145 13.54 14.09 -21.48
N LYS A 146 12.88 13.67 -20.38
CA LYS A 146 13.50 12.93 -19.28
C LYS A 146 12.91 11.52 -19.18
N PRO A 147 13.72 10.52 -18.75
CA PRO A 147 13.25 9.15 -18.64
C PRO A 147 12.14 9.00 -17.60
N PHE A 148 11.24 8.06 -17.86
CA PHE A 148 10.10 7.71 -17.02
C PHE A 148 10.29 6.33 -16.39
N VAL A 149 10.25 6.26 -15.07
CA VAL A 149 10.22 5.02 -14.28
C VAL A 149 8.82 4.84 -13.71
N ALA A 150 8.14 3.77 -14.11
CA ALA A 150 6.86 3.37 -13.52
C ALA A 150 7.09 2.53 -12.27
N HIS A 151 6.36 2.79 -11.19
CA HIS A 151 6.38 1.99 -9.98
C HIS A 151 4.99 1.41 -9.73
N ILE A 152 4.89 0.09 -9.68
CA ILE A 152 3.64 -0.62 -9.41
C ILE A 152 3.59 -1.07 -7.96
N HIS A 153 2.57 -0.59 -7.24
CA HIS A 153 2.21 -1.05 -5.91
C HIS A 153 1.13 -2.12 -5.92
N ALA A 154 0.20 -2.04 -6.86
CA ALA A 154 -0.80 -3.08 -7.13
C ALA A 154 -1.36 -2.91 -8.54
N THR A 155 -1.48 -4.00 -9.29
CA THR A 155 -2.16 -4.00 -10.58
C THR A 155 -3.68 -4.11 -10.40
N GLU A 156 -4.44 -3.83 -11.45
CA GLU A 156 -5.88 -4.06 -11.46
C GLU A 156 -6.22 -5.56 -11.27
N PHE A 157 -5.37 -6.45 -11.75
CA PHE A 157 -5.53 -7.89 -11.54
C PHE A 157 -5.33 -8.28 -10.06
N ASP A 158 -4.44 -7.61 -9.32
CA ASP A 158 -4.31 -7.82 -7.88
C ASP A 158 -5.55 -7.35 -7.13
N ARG A 159 -6.08 -6.16 -7.49
CA ARG A 159 -7.27 -5.57 -6.87
C ARG A 159 -8.53 -6.41 -7.05
N THR A 160 -8.66 -7.08 -8.18
CA THR A 160 -9.82 -7.91 -8.53
C THR A 160 -9.63 -9.41 -8.25
N GLY A 161 -8.48 -9.80 -7.66
CA GLY A 161 -8.15 -11.21 -7.45
C GLY A 161 -8.03 -12.01 -8.75
N GLY A 162 -7.64 -11.35 -9.85
CA GLY A 162 -7.50 -11.94 -11.18
C GLY A 162 -8.80 -12.07 -11.98
N ASN A 163 -9.95 -11.65 -11.43
CA ASN A 163 -11.26 -11.78 -12.07
C ASN A 163 -11.81 -10.41 -12.49
N ASN A 164 -12.36 -10.34 -13.71
CA ASN A 164 -13.05 -9.15 -14.24
C ASN A 164 -12.29 -7.83 -14.01
N PRO A 165 -11.03 -7.68 -14.45
CA PRO A 165 -10.31 -6.42 -14.32
C PRO A 165 -11.07 -5.31 -15.04
N ASN A 166 -11.05 -4.09 -14.48
CA ASN A 166 -11.62 -2.92 -15.14
C ASN A 166 -10.86 -2.65 -16.45
N PRO A 167 -11.52 -2.70 -17.62
CA PRO A 167 -10.82 -2.58 -18.92
C PRO A 167 -10.10 -1.25 -19.10
N TYR A 168 -10.65 -0.16 -18.55
CA TYR A 168 -10.03 1.16 -18.65
C TYR A 168 -8.75 1.22 -17.80
N ILE A 169 -8.83 0.76 -16.54
CA ILE A 169 -7.67 0.81 -15.62
C ILE A 169 -6.56 -0.09 -16.15
N SER A 170 -6.86 -1.34 -16.53
CA SER A 170 -5.85 -2.25 -17.06
C SER A 170 -5.27 -1.76 -18.39
N HIS A 171 -6.04 -1.01 -19.21
CA HIS A 171 -5.50 -0.37 -20.41
C HIS A 171 -4.52 0.76 -20.08
N VAL A 172 -4.85 1.62 -19.11
CA VAL A 172 -3.93 2.68 -18.64
C VAL A 172 -2.66 2.11 -18.02
N GLU A 173 -2.78 1.03 -17.23
CA GLU A 173 -1.63 0.29 -16.72
C GLU A 173 -0.77 -0.24 -17.87
N TYR A 174 -1.38 -0.87 -18.87
CA TYR A 174 -0.67 -1.34 -20.07
C TYR A 174 0.08 -0.22 -20.78
N GLU A 175 -0.61 0.90 -21.11
CA GLU A 175 0.00 2.06 -21.78
C GLU A 175 1.20 2.61 -20.97
N GLY A 176 1.00 2.79 -19.67
CA GLY A 176 2.03 3.33 -18.77
C GLY A 176 3.27 2.43 -18.68
N LEU A 177 3.06 1.11 -18.55
CA LEU A 177 4.14 0.14 -18.45
C LEU A 177 4.90 -0.03 -19.76
N GLN A 178 4.21 0.04 -20.92
CA GLN A 178 4.89 0.00 -22.22
C GLN A 178 5.71 1.27 -22.47
N ALA A 179 5.21 2.44 -22.08
CA ALA A 179 5.87 3.73 -22.25
C ALA A 179 7.05 3.96 -21.30
N ALA A 180 7.06 3.28 -20.14
CA ALA A 180 8.14 3.42 -19.16
C ALA A 180 9.49 2.93 -19.70
N ASP A 181 10.56 3.63 -19.39
CA ASP A 181 11.93 3.23 -19.71
C ASP A 181 12.37 2.05 -18.83
N LEU A 182 12.03 2.11 -17.54
CA LEU A 182 12.14 1.02 -16.57
C LEU A 182 10.91 0.97 -15.67
N ILE A 183 10.70 -0.20 -15.04
CA ILE A 183 9.58 -0.45 -14.15
C ILE A 183 10.13 -0.98 -12.83
N ILE A 184 9.66 -0.43 -11.72
CA ILE A 184 9.90 -0.96 -10.38
C ILE A 184 8.69 -1.79 -9.97
N ALA A 185 8.90 -3.04 -9.62
CA ALA A 185 7.95 -3.92 -8.96
C ALA A 185 8.41 -4.14 -7.52
N ASN A 186 7.47 -4.17 -6.58
CA ASN A 186 7.77 -4.32 -5.16
C ASN A 186 8.06 -5.77 -4.71
N SER A 187 7.97 -6.75 -5.64
CA SER A 187 8.27 -8.17 -5.41
C SER A 187 8.45 -8.94 -6.73
N GLU A 188 9.03 -10.14 -6.68
CA GLU A 188 9.04 -11.06 -7.84
C GLU A 188 7.62 -11.53 -8.18
N TYR A 189 6.74 -11.64 -7.18
CA TYR A 189 5.32 -11.90 -7.37
C TYR A 189 4.66 -10.83 -8.26
N THR A 190 4.84 -9.55 -7.91
CA THR A 190 4.34 -8.42 -8.71
C THR A 190 4.98 -8.37 -10.10
N LYS A 191 6.29 -8.58 -10.20
CA LYS A 191 6.99 -8.66 -11.49
C LYS A 191 6.42 -9.74 -12.39
N SER A 192 6.14 -10.92 -11.84
CA SER A 192 5.52 -12.03 -12.58
C SER A 192 4.13 -11.67 -13.09
N ASN A 193 3.32 -10.98 -12.27
CA ASN A 193 2.00 -10.49 -12.66
C ASN A 193 2.08 -9.43 -13.78
N ILE A 194 3.02 -8.49 -13.69
CA ILE A 194 3.26 -7.47 -14.73
C ILE A 194 3.60 -8.14 -16.07
N ILE A 195 4.56 -9.07 -16.07
CA ILE A 195 4.99 -9.77 -17.29
C ILE A 195 3.83 -10.56 -17.88
N ARG A 196 3.10 -11.30 -17.05
CA ARG A 196 1.98 -12.16 -17.47
C ARG A 196 0.83 -11.39 -18.09
N HIS A 197 0.40 -10.30 -17.44
CA HIS A 197 -0.84 -9.63 -17.81
C HIS A 197 -0.64 -8.46 -18.80
N TYR A 198 0.54 -7.84 -18.79
CA TYR A 198 0.82 -6.68 -19.62
C TYR A 198 1.88 -6.91 -20.69
N SER A 199 2.39 -8.15 -20.83
CA SER A 199 3.38 -8.53 -21.86
C SER A 199 4.61 -7.60 -21.89
N VAL A 200 5.05 -7.15 -20.73
CA VAL A 200 6.22 -6.27 -20.58
C VAL A 200 7.50 -7.08 -20.73
N ASP A 201 8.52 -6.49 -21.38
CA ASP A 201 9.86 -7.10 -21.41
C ASP A 201 10.40 -7.29 -19.98
N PRO A 202 10.71 -8.53 -19.55
CA PRO A 202 11.25 -8.81 -18.24
C PRO A 202 12.50 -8.01 -17.87
N LYS A 203 13.29 -7.58 -18.87
CA LYS A 203 14.51 -6.77 -18.68
C LYS A 203 14.21 -5.33 -18.22
N LYS A 204 13.00 -4.84 -18.49
CA LYS A 204 12.53 -3.54 -18.01
C LYS A 204 12.12 -3.56 -16.54
N VAL A 205 11.77 -4.73 -15.99
CA VAL A 205 11.19 -4.85 -14.66
C VAL A 205 12.28 -5.15 -13.62
N LYS A 206 12.48 -4.23 -12.70
CA LYS A 206 13.40 -4.32 -11.56
C LYS A 206 12.60 -4.56 -10.28
N VAL A 207 13.05 -5.45 -9.44
CA VAL A 207 12.42 -5.69 -8.13
C VAL A 207 13.13 -4.86 -7.09
N VAL A 208 12.33 -4.09 -6.34
CA VAL A 208 12.79 -3.30 -5.18
C VAL A 208 11.81 -3.54 -4.04
N TYR A 209 12.20 -4.36 -3.08
CA TYR A 209 11.40 -4.63 -1.89
C TYR A 209 11.33 -3.40 -1.00
N PHE A 210 10.22 -3.22 -0.28
CA PHE A 210 10.10 -2.11 0.67
C PHE A 210 10.81 -2.41 1.99
N GLY A 211 11.31 -1.35 2.60
CA GLY A 211 11.71 -1.32 3.99
C GLY A 211 10.64 -0.72 4.89
N ILE A 212 10.89 -0.74 6.17
CA ILE A 212 10.06 -0.11 7.20
C ILE A 212 10.85 1.01 7.89
N ASP A 213 10.14 2.09 8.26
CA ASP A 213 10.75 3.20 8.98
C ASP A 213 11.17 2.75 10.39
N PRO A 214 12.44 2.83 10.75
CA PRO A 214 12.91 2.47 12.09
C PRO A 214 12.36 3.41 13.17
N ASP A 215 12.04 4.65 12.82
CA ASP A 215 11.58 5.70 13.74
C ASP A 215 10.09 5.58 14.10
N VAL A 216 9.37 4.55 13.63
CA VAL A 216 7.99 4.31 14.05
C VAL A 216 7.94 4.09 15.56
N PRO A 217 7.17 4.90 16.31
CA PRO A 217 7.16 4.86 17.75
C PRO A 217 6.83 3.47 18.29
N GLN A 218 7.69 2.92 19.14
CA GLN A 218 7.36 1.76 19.93
C GLN A 218 6.55 2.24 21.13
N TYR A 219 5.26 1.98 21.10
CA TYR A 219 4.44 2.26 22.27
C TYR A 219 4.68 1.19 23.32
N SER A 220 5.29 1.58 24.44
CA SER A 220 5.37 0.71 25.61
C SER A 220 3.99 0.61 26.24
N MET A 221 3.27 -0.46 25.95
CA MET A 221 1.91 -0.63 26.46
C MET A 221 1.72 -1.93 27.22
N ASN A 222 1.49 -1.77 28.50
CA ASN A 222 0.77 -2.75 29.32
C ASN A 222 -0.74 -2.66 29.06
N PHE A 223 -1.14 -2.69 27.77
CA PHE A 223 -2.56 -2.66 27.39
C PHE A 223 -3.06 -4.08 27.12
N ARG A 224 -3.19 -4.84 28.18
CA ARG A 224 -4.18 -5.92 28.15
C ARG A 224 -5.51 -5.27 28.48
N SER A 225 -6.37 -5.16 27.46
CA SER A 225 -7.75 -4.70 27.60
C SER A 225 -8.42 -5.35 28.81
N PRO A 226 -9.31 -4.63 29.53
CA PRO A 226 -10.20 -5.21 30.54
C PRO A 226 -11.12 -6.32 30.01
N LEU A 227 -11.22 -6.46 28.69
CA LEU A 227 -11.98 -7.54 28.02
C LEU A 227 -11.24 -8.86 28.25
N ASN A 228 -11.61 -9.57 29.31
CA ASN A 228 -11.15 -10.91 29.69
C ASN A 228 -9.65 -11.17 29.45
N GLN A 229 -8.83 -11.00 30.49
CA GLN A 229 -7.39 -11.30 30.50
C GLN A 229 -7.03 -12.76 30.10
N ARG A 230 -8.00 -13.57 29.71
CA ARG A 230 -7.87 -15.00 29.41
C ARG A 230 -8.06 -15.35 27.93
N ASP A 231 -8.67 -14.48 27.12
CA ASP A 231 -8.90 -14.78 25.72
C ASP A 231 -7.65 -14.45 24.89
N LYS A 232 -7.30 -15.34 23.95
CA LYS A 232 -6.27 -15.11 22.93
C LYS A 232 -6.83 -14.29 21.81
N ILE A 233 -6.03 -13.42 21.20
CA ILE A 233 -6.44 -12.48 20.16
C ILE A 233 -5.79 -12.84 18.82
N VAL A 234 -6.62 -13.09 17.81
CA VAL A 234 -6.23 -13.28 16.41
C VAL A 234 -6.67 -12.06 15.62
N LEU A 235 -5.72 -11.38 14.99
CA LEU A 235 -5.95 -10.11 14.29
C LEU A 235 -5.89 -10.26 12.78
N PHE A 236 -6.89 -9.73 12.10
CA PHE A 236 -6.85 -9.30 10.70
C PHE A 236 -6.81 -7.77 10.68
N LEU A 237 -5.87 -7.16 9.96
CA LEU A 237 -5.78 -5.72 9.81
C LEU A 237 -5.50 -5.38 8.35
N GLY A 238 -6.39 -4.59 7.73
CA GLY A 238 -6.29 -4.17 6.35
C GLY A 238 -7.65 -3.84 5.74
N ARG A 239 -7.66 -3.48 4.45
CA ARG A 239 -8.93 -3.24 3.74
C ARG A 239 -9.77 -4.52 3.71
N VAL A 240 -11.06 -4.40 4.01
CA VAL A 240 -12.00 -5.54 3.99
C VAL A 240 -12.55 -5.71 2.58
N THR A 241 -11.70 -6.23 1.68
CA THR A 241 -11.94 -6.39 0.23
C THR A 241 -11.55 -7.79 -0.23
N LEU A 242 -12.00 -8.18 -1.43
CA LEU A 242 -11.67 -9.48 -2.04
C LEU A 242 -10.14 -9.74 -2.04
N GLN A 243 -9.36 -8.74 -2.38
CA GLN A 243 -7.89 -8.82 -2.43
C GLN A 243 -7.29 -9.29 -1.11
N LYS A 244 -7.84 -8.86 0.03
CA LYS A 244 -7.31 -9.14 1.37
C LYS A 244 -7.85 -10.44 2.00
N GLY A 245 -8.85 -11.08 1.39
CA GLY A 245 -9.35 -12.40 1.78
C GLY A 245 -10.01 -12.48 3.16
N PRO A 246 -10.84 -11.50 3.60
CA PRO A 246 -11.46 -11.54 4.92
C PRO A 246 -12.44 -12.70 5.10
N ASP A 247 -13.00 -13.23 4.02
CA ASP A 247 -13.86 -14.40 4.01
C ASP A 247 -13.09 -15.69 4.37
N TYR A 248 -11.87 -15.87 3.90
CA TYR A 248 -11.02 -16.98 4.35
C TYR A 248 -10.66 -16.88 5.83
N PHE A 249 -10.42 -15.65 6.31
CA PHE A 249 -10.18 -15.41 7.73
C PHE A 249 -11.35 -15.81 8.61
N ILE A 250 -12.58 -15.44 8.23
CA ILE A 250 -13.76 -15.73 9.04
C ILE A 250 -14.11 -17.23 9.07
N GLU A 251 -13.87 -17.95 7.96
CA GLU A 251 -14.01 -19.41 7.93
C GLU A 251 -12.97 -20.09 8.83
N ALA A 252 -11.72 -19.67 8.77
CA ALA A 252 -10.68 -20.17 9.66
C ALA A 252 -11.00 -19.85 11.13
N ALA A 253 -11.58 -18.67 11.43
CA ALA A 253 -12.00 -18.31 12.77
C ALA A 253 -13.06 -19.29 13.33
N ALA A 254 -14.06 -19.65 12.53
CA ALA A 254 -15.06 -20.64 12.92
C ALA A 254 -14.42 -22.00 13.23
N ASN A 255 -13.50 -22.44 12.38
CA ASN A 255 -12.77 -23.70 12.58
C ASN A 255 -11.92 -23.66 13.86
N VAL A 256 -11.16 -22.58 14.10
CA VAL A 256 -10.35 -22.42 15.32
C VAL A 256 -11.21 -22.53 16.57
N LEU A 257 -12.41 -21.95 16.59
CA LEU A 257 -13.34 -22.01 17.73
C LEU A 257 -13.88 -23.41 18.00
N ASN A 258 -13.78 -24.36 17.07
CA ASN A 258 -14.08 -25.77 17.35
C ASN A 258 -13.00 -26.43 18.24
N TYR A 259 -11.77 -25.97 18.14
CA TYR A 259 -10.62 -26.50 18.92
C TYR A 259 -10.32 -25.69 20.18
N LYS A 260 -10.52 -24.36 20.13
CA LYS A 260 -10.12 -23.44 21.21
C LYS A 260 -11.17 -22.35 21.42
N LYS A 261 -11.94 -22.46 22.50
CA LYS A 261 -13.08 -21.57 22.79
C LYS A 261 -12.68 -20.18 23.33
N ASN A 262 -11.50 -20.07 23.97
CA ASN A 262 -11.01 -18.82 24.56
C ASN A 262 -10.18 -18.01 23.54
N VAL A 263 -10.75 -17.78 22.37
CA VAL A 263 -10.15 -16.96 21.30
C VAL A 263 -11.14 -15.89 20.88
N ARG A 264 -10.63 -14.68 20.64
CA ARG A 264 -11.33 -13.58 19.98
C ARG A 264 -10.66 -13.23 18.69
N PHE A 265 -11.47 -12.91 17.70
CA PHE A 265 -11.03 -12.47 16.40
C PHE A 265 -11.30 -10.98 16.25
N ILE A 266 -10.34 -10.22 15.77
CA ILE A 266 -10.48 -8.79 15.49
C ILE A 266 -10.29 -8.59 14.00
N ILE A 267 -11.27 -7.96 13.35
CA ILE A 267 -11.20 -7.49 11.97
C ILE A 267 -11.12 -5.96 12.02
N ALA A 268 -9.92 -5.43 11.78
CA ALA A 268 -9.63 -4.01 11.78
C ALA A 268 -9.49 -3.52 10.33
N GLY A 269 -10.39 -2.61 9.94
CA GLY A 269 -10.44 -2.02 8.61
C GLY A 269 -11.85 -1.81 8.10
N SER A 270 -11.94 -1.23 6.91
CA SER A 270 -13.17 -1.00 6.17
C SER A 270 -13.04 -1.48 4.73
N GLY A 271 -14.15 -1.67 4.04
CA GLY A 271 -14.20 -2.10 2.65
C GLY A 271 -15.56 -2.67 2.26
N ASP A 272 -15.71 -2.94 0.98
CA ASP A 272 -16.95 -3.39 0.34
C ASP A 272 -17.45 -4.76 0.84
N MET A 273 -16.52 -5.61 1.31
CA MET A 273 -16.90 -6.93 1.85
C MET A 273 -17.32 -6.90 3.33
N LEU A 274 -17.18 -5.78 4.05
CA LEU A 274 -17.47 -5.73 5.49
C LEU A 274 -18.89 -6.22 5.85
N PRO A 275 -19.98 -5.79 5.16
CA PRO A 275 -21.32 -6.29 5.44
C PRO A 275 -21.45 -7.80 5.24
N ARG A 276 -20.82 -8.33 4.18
CA ARG A 276 -20.81 -9.78 3.89
C ARG A 276 -20.11 -10.57 5.00
N VAL A 277 -18.96 -10.10 5.48
CA VAL A 277 -18.18 -10.78 6.53
C VAL A 277 -18.91 -10.75 7.87
N ILE A 278 -19.58 -9.64 8.21
CA ILE A 278 -20.44 -9.54 9.41
C ILE A 278 -21.58 -10.58 9.34
N ASN A 279 -22.30 -10.64 8.21
CA ASN A 279 -23.36 -11.62 8.02
C ASN A 279 -22.83 -13.06 8.11
N ARG A 280 -21.66 -13.32 7.52
CA ARG A 280 -21.04 -14.64 7.56
C ARG A 280 -20.64 -15.07 8.97
N ALA A 281 -20.15 -14.15 9.81
CA ALA A 281 -19.87 -14.42 11.22
C ALA A 281 -21.15 -14.84 11.99
N ALA A 282 -22.29 -14.21 11.68
CA ALA A 282 -23.58 -14.56 12.28
C ALA A 282 -24.08 -15.94 11.80
N GLU A 283 -23.98 -16.23 10.49
CA GLU A 283 -24.32 -17.55 9.92
C GLU A 283 -23.52 -18.70 10.54
N LEU A 284 -22.21 -18.45 10.77
CA LEU A 284 -21.31 -19.41 11.40
C LEU A 284 -21.51 -19.52 12.94
N GLY A 285 -22.37 -18.68 13.53
CA GLY A 285 -22.64 -18.69 14.96
C GLY A 285 -21.47 -18.20 15.84
N ILE A 286 -20.59 -17.37 15.30
CA ILE A 286 -19.39 -16.87 15.99
C ILE A 286 -19.37 -15.34 16.19
N ALA A 287 -20.49 -14.66 15.93
CA ALA A 287 -20.55 -13.19 15.99
C ALA A 287 -20.16 -12.61 17.37
N ASP A 288 -20.39 -13.33 18.46
CA ASP A 288 -19.99 -12.96 19.82
C ASP A 288 -18.47 -13.07 20.07
N ARG A 289 -17.75 -13.72 19.17
CA ARG A 289 -16.29 -13.92 19.20
C ARG A 289 -15.51 -13.07 18.22
N VAL A 290 -16.22 -12.32 17.34
CA VAL A 290 -15.61 -11.45 16.33
C VAL A 290 -15.89 -9.99 16.66
N THR A 291 -14.86 -9.15 16.66
CA THR A 291 -14.96 -7.70 16.85
C THR A 291 -14.57 -7.00 15.57
N PHE A 292 -15.44 -6.13 15.07
CA PHE A 292 -15.17 -5.26 13.93
C PHE A 292 -14.88 -3.85 14.44
N THR A 293 -13.65 -3.36 14.25
CA THR A 293 -13.24 -2.05 14.79
C THR A 293 -13.52 -0.89 13.85
N GLY A 294 -13.71 -1.16 12.56
CA GLY A 294 -13.59 -0.15 11.54
C GLY A 294 -12.12 0.18 11.22
N PHE A 295 -11.90 1.29 10.55
CA PHE A 295 -10.57 1.75 10.17
C PHE A 295 -9.80 2.25 11.39
N LEU A 296 -8.53 1.85 11.51
CA LEU A 296 -7.61 2.25 12.58
C LEU A 296 -6.50 3.12 12.00
N GLU A 297 -6.04 4.12 12.74
CA GLU A 297 -4.98 5.04 12.33
C GLU A 297 -3.89 5.20 13.39
N GLY A 298 -2.68 5.44 12.93
CA GLY A 298 -1.56 5.84 13.77
C GLY A 298 -1.32 4.91 14.95
N GLU A 299 -1.47 5.43 16.17
CA GLU A 299 -1.23 4.69 17.41
C GLU A 299 -2.17 3.48 17.61
N GLU A 300 -3.39 3.55 17.09
CA GLU A 300 -4.37 2.46 17.22
C GLU A 300 -3.92 1.20 16.48
N VAL A 301 -3.26 1.36 15.33
CA VAL A 301 -2.68 0.24 14.55
C VAL A 301 -1.63 -0.50 15.38
N HIS A 302 -0.72 0.25 16.02
CA HIS A 302 0.31 -0.34 16.89
C HIS A 302 -0.30 -1.04 18.10
N LYS A 303 -1.30 -0.44 18.73
CA LYS A 303 -2.04 -1.05 19.84
C LYS A 303 -2.71 -2.36 19.42
N ALA A 304 -3.34 -2.40 18.23
CA ALA A 304 -3.96 -3.59 17.71
C ALA A 304 -2.94 -4.73 17.53
N PHE A 305 -1.78 -4.45 16.95
CA PHE A 305 -0.71 -5.45 16.84
C PHE A 305 -0.20 -5.93 18.20
N GLN A 306 0.12 -5.01 19.12
CA GLN A 306 0.65 -5.35 20.43
C GLN A 306 -0.33 -6.14 21.31
N MET A 307 -1.65 -6.00 21.09
CA MET A 307 -2.67 -6.79 21.76
C MET A 307 -2.83 -8.19 21.15
N ALA A 308 -2.46 -8.39 19.89
CA ALA A 308 -2.67 -9.63 19.18
C ALA A 308 -1.64 -10.71 19.59
N ASP A 309 -2.12 -11.94 19.79
CA ASP A 309 -1.25 -13.11 19.93
C ASP A 309 -0.78 -13.61 18.55
N VAL A 310 -1.54 -13.33 17.48
CA VAL A 310 -1.14 -13.62 16.11
C VAL A 310 -1.85 -12.70 15.12
N TYR A 311 -1.13 -12.20 14.14
CA TYR A 311 -1.66 -11.49 12.98
C TYR A 311 -1.78 -12.45 11.79
N VAL A 312 -2.92 -12.41 11.10
CA VAL A 312 -3.17 -13.25 9.92
C VAL A 312 -3.45 -12.38 8.71
N MET A 313 -2.69 -12.59 7.63
CA MET A 313 -2.84 -11.92 6.34
C MET A 313 -3.19 -12.95 5.25
N PRO A 314 -4.47 -13.29 5.08
CA PRO A 314 -4.92 -14.32 4.14
C PRO A 314 -5.20 -13.75 2.74
N SER A 315 -4.36 -12.84 2.28
CA SER A 315 -4.58 -12.10 1.04
C SER A 315 -4.61 -13.04 -0.18
N VAL A 316 -5.60 -12.85 -1.04
CA VAL A 316 -5.74 -13.55 -2.33
C VAL A 316 -4.61 -13.12 -3.28
N SER A 317 -4.27 -11.84 -3.27
CA SER A 317 -3.16 -11.26 -3.99
C SER A 317 -2.59 -10.09 -3.19
N GLU A 318 -1.38 -10.22 -2.69
CA GLU A 318 -0.69 -9.18 -1.94
C GLU A 318 0.60 -8.79 -2.67
N PRO A 319 0.63 -7.68 -3.39
CA PRO A 319 1.83 -7.29 -4.14
C PRO A 319 3.08 -7.22 -3.28
N TYR A 320 2.95 -6.70 -2.05
CA TYR A 320 4.04 -6.77 -1.07
C TYR A 320 3.55 -7.20 0.31
N GLY A 321 2.91 -6.31 1.09
CA GLY A 321 2.41 -6.62 2.42
C GLY A 321 3.16 -5.91 3.55
N LEU A 322 3.32 -4.58 3.48
CA LEU A 322 3.94 -3.75 4.52
C LEU A 322 3.35 -4.00 5.92
N VAL A 323 2.05 -4.29 5.97
CA VAL A 323 1.32 -4.57 7.22
C VAL A 323 1.92 -5.78 7.97
N ALA A 324 2.48 -6.77 7.25
CA ALA A 324 3.17 -7.89 7.87
C ALA A 324 4.48 -7.44 8.55
N LEU A 325 5.22 -6.52 7.92
CA LEU A 325 6.43 -5.94 8.52
C LEU A 325 6.07 -5.10 9.77
N GLU A 326 4.97 -4.33 9.71
CA GLU A 326 4.46 -3.56 10.84
C GLU A 326 4.08 -4.47 12.02
N ALA A 327 3.43 -5.61 11.75
CA ALA A 327 3.11 -6.60 12.76
C ALA A 327 4.37 -7.17 13.43
N MET A 328 5.36 -7.60 12.64
CA MET A 328 6.63 -8.12 13.14
C MET A 328 7.40 -7.08 13.96
N LYS A 329 7.38 -5.80 13.53
CA LYS A 329 7.99 -4.71 14.29
C LYS A 329 7.35 -4.52 15.67
N ASN A 330 6.05 -4.78 15.78
CA ASN A 330 5.34 -4.80 17.06
C ASN A 330 5.51 -6.13 17.83
N LYS A 331 6.40 -7.01 17.36
CA LYS A 331 6.69 -8.33 17.95
C LYS A 331 5.45 -9.25 17.96
N THR A 332 4.59 -9.12 16.97
CA THR A 332 3.42 -9.97 16.80
C THR A 332 3.77 -11.11 15.85
N PRO A 333 3.61 -12.39 16.24
CA PRO A 333 3.71 -13.53 15.34
C PRO A 333 2.78 -13.39 14.14
N ILE A 334 3.25 -13.78 12.95
CA ILE A 334 2.48 -13.60 11.72
C ILE A 334 2.22 -14.90 10.97
N ILE A 335 1.03 -15.01 10.40
CA ILE A 335 0.67 -16.03 9.41
C ILE A 335 0.28 -15.28 8.14
N ILE A 336 0.99 -15.54 7.04
CA ILE A 336 0.82 -14.81 5.78
C ILE A 336 0.51 -15.74 4.62
N SER A 337 -0.24 -15.20 3.66
CA SER A 337 -0.47 -15.86 2.39
C SER A 337 0.84 -16.04 1.62
N LYS A 338 1.04 -17.21 0.99
CA LYS A 338 2.13 -17.44 0.03
C LYS A 338 1.97 -16.55 -1.21
N GLN A 339 0.74 -16.12 -1.52
CA GLN A 339 0.41 -15.21 -2.61
C GLN A 339 0.65 -13.74 -2.20
N SER A 340 1.81 -13.50 -1.55
CA SER A 340 2.24 -12.17 -1.12
C SER A 340 3.73 -11.96 -1.40
N GLY A 341 4.10 -10.74 -1.82
CA GLY A 341 5.50 -10.41 -2.08
C GLY A 341 6.36 -10.49 -0.82
N VAL A 342 5.83 -10.15 0.34
CA VAL A 342 6.56 -10.24 1.61
C VAL A 342 6.88 -11.69 1.98
N SER A 343 6.14 -12.66 1.46
CA SER A 343 6.43 -14.08 1.67
C SER A 343 7.76 -14.53 1.04
N GLU A 344 8.26 -13.78 0.06
CA GLU A 344 9.54 -14.05 -0.59
C GLU A 344 10.74 -13.79 0.32
N VAL A 345 10.61 -12.82 1.22
CA VAL A 345 11.72 -12.24 1.98
C VAL A 345 11.66 -12.51 3.48
N LEU A 346 10.49 -12.87 4.02
CA LEU A 346 10.35 -13.21 5.44
C LEU A 346 10.59 -14.70 5.69
N HIS A 347 11.43 -15.01 6.68
CA HIS A 347 11.74 -16.38 7.10
C HIS A 347 11.02 -16.77 8.39
N HIS A 348 10.84 -15.85 9.34
CA HIS A 348 10.17 -16.09 10.62
C HIS A 348 8.67 -15.73 10.56
N ALA A 349 8.01 -16.26 9.51
CA ALA A 349 6.59 -16.16 9.29
C ALA A 349 6.02 -17.52 8.91
N LEU A 350 4.86 -17.89 9.41
CA LEU A 350 4.15 -19.08 8.95
C LEU A 350 3.44 -18.73 7.63
N LYS A 351 3.67 -19.53 6.58
CA LYS A 351 3.15 -19.28 5.24
C LYS A 351 2.09 -20.31 4.88
N VAL A 352 0.96 -19.86 4.34
CA VAL A 352 -0.20 -20.70 3.99
C VAL A 352 -0.75 -20.26 2.63
N ASP A 353 -1.33 -21.19 1.87
CA ASP A 353 -2.13 -20.82 0.72
C ASP A 353 -3.46 -20.23 1.22
N PHE A 354 -3.88 -19.05 0.69
CA PHE A 354 -5.03 -18.33 1.24
C PHE A 354 -6.34 -19.13 1.24
N TRP A 355 -6.48 -20.09 0.30
CA TRP A 355 -7.64 -20.96 0.18
C TRP A 355 -7.59 -22.19 1.11
N ASP A 356 -6.43 -22.50 1.70
CA ASP A 356 -6.27 -23.62 2.61
C ASP A 356 -6.66 -23.25 4.04
N ILE A 357 -7.97 -23.25 4.27
CA ILE A 357 -8.57 -22.85 5.55
C ILE A 357 -8.13 -23.80 6.66
N ASP A 358 -7.99 -25.09 6.38
CA ASP A 358 -7.60 -26.08 7.37
C ASP A 358 -6.15 -25.87 7.82
N GLU A 359 -5.24 -25.64 6.90
CA GLU A 359 -3.85 -25.32 7.24
C GLU A 359 -3.73 -23.96 7.95
N MET A 360 -4.50 -22.97 7.56
CA MET A 360 -4.58 -21.68 8.27
C MET A 360 -5.07 -21.88 9.70
N THR A 361 -6.11 -22.68 9.89
CA THR A 361 -6.65 -23.06 11.22
C THR A 361 -5.56 -23.75 12.05
N ASN A 362 -4.89 -24.76 11.49
CA ASN A 362 -3.82 -25.50 12.17
C ASN A 362 -2.69 -24.58 12.63
N LYS A 363 -2.24 -23.64 11.77
CA LYS A 363 -1.19 -22.66 12.11
C LYS A 363 -1.63 -21.72 13.23
N ILE A 364 -2.86 -21.19 13.16
CA ILE A 364 -3.41 -20.33 14.22
C ILE A 364 -3.43 -21.10 15.55
N VAL A 365 -4.02 -22.29 15.57
CA VAL A 365 -4.12 -23.13 16.78
C VAL A 365 -2.73 -23.48 17.31
N SER A 366 -1.74 -23.74 16.44
CA SER A 366 -0.38 -24.07 16.84
C SER A 366 0.30 -22.88 17.53
N VAL A 367 0.23 -21.68 16.96
CA VAL A 367 0.81 -20.47 17.59
C VAL A 367 0.14 -20.17 18.93
N LEU A 368 -1.18 -20.39 19.06
CA LEU A 368 -1.91 -20.13 20.29
C LEU A 368 -1.72 -21.20 21.39
N ASN A 369 -1.26 -22.40 21.04
CA ASN A 369 -1.09 -23.51 21.98
C ASN A 369 0.36 -23.79 22.36
N TYR A 370 1.31 -23.57 21.47
CA TYR A 370 2.73 -23.87 21.71
C TYR A 370 3.50 -22.58 22.02
N GLN A 371 3.82 -22.40 23.31
CA GLN A 371 4.50 -21.18 23.78
C GLN A 371 5.89 -21.02 23.13
N GLU A 372 6.61 -22.11 22.91
CA GLU A 372 7.92 -22.10 22.27
C GLU A 372 7.84 -21.58 20.82
N LEU A 373 6.82 -22.00 20.06
CA LEU A 373 6.59 -21.50 18.71
C LEU A 373 6.23 -20.01 18.72
N PHE A 374 5.37 -19.60 19.66
CA PHE A 374 5.00 -18.20 19.82
C PHE A 374 6.22 -17.31 20.08
N GLU A 375 7.06 -17.69 21.07
CA GLU A 375 8.24 -16.89 21.43
C GLU A 375 9.28 -16.90 20.31
N GLU A 376 9.51 -18.04 19.64
CA GLU A 376 10.42 -18.13 18.49
C GLU A 376 9.99 -17.16 17.36
N LEU A 377 8.72 -17.18 16.96
CA LEU A 377 8.21 -16.30 15.91
C LEU A 377 8.29 -14.82 16.32
N LYS A 378 7.98 -14.51 17.57
CA LYS A 378 8.03 -13.16 18.13
C LYS A 378 9.45 -12.60 18.19
N ASP A 379 10.38 -13.38 18.76
CA ASP A 379 11.73 -12.91 19.00
C ASP A 379 12.56 -12.89 17.71
N ARG A 380 12.54 -13.99 16.95
CA ARG A 380 13.25 -14.07 15.67
C ARG A 380 12.64 -13.17 14.60
N GLY A 381 11.32 -13.02 14.60
CA GLY A 381 10.66 -12.05 13.73
C GLY A 381 11.06 -10.61 14.08
N GLY A 382 11.15 -10.29 15.38
CA GLY A 382 11.65 -9.01 15.87
C GLY A 382 13.11 -8.72 15.51
N GLU A 383 13.97 -9.74 15.47
CA GLU A 383 15.35 -9.61 15.00
C GLU A 383 15.43 -9.48 13.47
N GLU A 384 14.61 -10.22 12.76
CA GLU A 384 14.58 -10.21 11.29
C GLU A 384 14.16 -8.86 10.72
N ILE A 385 13.16 -8.20 11.33
CA ILE A 385 12.62 -6.94 10.86
C ILE A 385 13.64 -5.79 10.86
N GLU A 386 14.67 -5.85 11.70
CA GLU A 386 15.73 -4.83 11.77
C GLU A 386 16.55 -4.72 10.47
N ARG A 387 16.48 -5.75 9.60
CA ARG A 387 17.15 -5.76 8.30
C ARG A 387 16.39 -5.01 7.22
N PHE A 388 15.11 -4.72 7.45
CA PHE A 388 14.23 -4.06 6.49
C PHE A 388 14.26 -2.53 6.68
N THR A 389 15.44 -1.94 6.43
CA THR A 389 15.67 -0.50 6.54
C THR A 389 15.23 0.26 5.27
N LEU A 390 15.17 1.59 5.31
CA LEU A 390 14.78 2.41 4.15
C LEU A 390 15.91 2.66 3.16
N ASP A 391 17.16 2.57 3.58
CA ASP A 391 18.34 2.88 2.77
C ASP A 391 18.59 1.87 1.63
N GLY A 392 18.38 0.58 1.89
CA GLY A 392 18.50 -0.47 0.88
C GLY A 392 17.61 -0.24 -0.34
N PRO A 393 16.29 -0.16 -0.16
CA PRO A 393 15.33 0.19 -1.22
C PRO A 393 15.64 1.51 -1.92
N ALA A 394 16.08 2.53 -1.18
CA ALA A 394 16.43 3.83 -1.75
C ALA A 394 17.64 3.72 -2.70
N ARG A 395 18.72 3.02 -2.31
CA ARG A 395 19.88 2.79 -3.16
C ARG A 395 19.54 2.00 -4.41
N GLN A 396 18.76 0.91 -4.28
CA GLN A 396 18.30 0.13 -5.43
C GLN A 396 17.44 0.99 -6.39
N THR A 397 16.60 1.87 -5.86
CA THR A 397 15.81 2.80 -6.67
C THR A 397 16.72 3.82 -7.39
N ILE A 398 17.76 4.33 -6.75
CA ILE A 398 18.77 5.20 -7.38
C ILE A 398 19.49 4.48 -8.52
N ASP A 399 19.82 3.20 -8.34
CA ASP A 399 20.42 2.39 -9.41
C ASP A 399 19.49 2.26 -10.62
N VAL A 400 18.18 2.06 -10.38
CA VAL A 400 17.17 2.06 -11.44
C VAL A 400 17.10 3.41 -12.15
N TYR A 401 17.15 4.53 -11.42
CA TYR A 401 17.18 5.87 -12.03
C TYR A 401 18.40 6.07 -12.91
N ASN A 402 19.58 5.71 -12.41
CA ASN A 402 20.83 5.82 -13.17
C ASN A 402 20.78 4.96 -14.44
N GLU A 403 20.25 3.74 -14.36
CA GLU A 403 20.06 2.86 -15.52
C GLU A 403 19.07 3.47 -16.52
N ALA A 404 17.95 4.04 -16.05
CA ALA A 404 16.94 4.68 -16.92
C ALA A 404 17.53 5.89 -17.67
N ILE A 405 18.26 6.76 -16.97
CA ILE A 405 18.94 7.91 -17.57
C ILE A 405 19.94 7.44 -18.63
N ALA A 406 20.78 6.44 -18.31
CA ALA A 406 21.80 5.95 -19.24
C ALA A 406 21.20 5.27 -20.48
N ARG A 407 20.03 4.61 -20.38
CA ARG A 407 19.32 4.02 -21.51
C ARG A 407 18.73 5.12 -22.40
N TYR A 408 18.04 6.08 -21.79
CA TYR A 408 17.42 7.20 -22.48
C TYR A 408 18.42 8.02 -23.29
N ASP A 409 19.59 8.33 -22.71
CA ASP A 409 20.67 9.08 -23.37
C ASP A 409 21.30 8.31 -24.57
N LYS A 410 21.25 6.96 -24.54
CA LYS A 410 21.73 6.14 -25.67
C LYS A 410 20.73 6.08 -26.82
N GLU A 411 19.43 6.08 -26.52
CA GLU A 411 18.37 6.07 -27.53
C GLU A 411 18.19 7.45 -28.20
N ALA A 412 18.52 8.53 -27.49
CA ALA A 412 18.46 9.90 -27.99
C ALA A 412 19.65 10.30 -28.89
N ARG A 413 20.71 9.51 -28.94
CA ARG A 413 21.88 9.65 -29.82
C ARG A 413 21.75 8.82 -31.09
#